data_7a2dbe0696ce9af97b048f0a69ab20ae
#
_entry.id   7a2dbe0696ce9af97b048f0a69ab20ae
#
_cell.length_a   1.000
_cell.length_b   1.000
_cell.length_c   1.000
_cell.angle_alpha   90.00
_cell.angle_beta   90.00
_cell.angle_gamma   90.00
#
_symmetry.space_group_name_H-M   'P 1'
#
loop_
_entity.id
_entity.type
_entity.pdbx_description
1 polymer ?
#
loop_
_entity_poly.entity_id
_entity_poly.type
_entity_poly.pdbx_seq_one_letter_code
_entity_poly.pdbx_strand_id
1 'polypeptide(L)'
;MATVRLDQKRRALVRDVPASFTNALARYFGTGPTDVELARQQQRAYIKALEDNGVSVHRLPADENHPDCMFVEDQAVVVDGHMLLPTPGHPSRVAEQPPIAEFLMAALEGVQTCTMGGEARMDGGDIIRLGDLFFVGRSSRTCLLYTSDAADDVGCV
;
A
#
# COMPACT_ATOMS: atom_id res chain seq x y z
N MET A 1 27.29 10.07 11.69
CA MET A 1 26.39 11.05 11.03
C MET A 1 25.98 10.45 9.71
N ALA A 2 24.73 10.01 9.59
CA ALA A 2 24.20 9.47 8.35
C ALA A 2 23.93 10.63 7.39
N THR A 3 24.67 10.71 6.31
CA THR A 3 24.44 11.69 5.25
C THR A 3 23.17 11.28 4.51
N VAL A 4 22.07 11.95 4.78
CA VAL A 4 20.84 11.81 3.98
C VAL A 4 21.18 12.29 2.57
N ARG A 5 21.30 11.38 1.61
CA ARG A 5 21.43 11.73 0.19
C ARG A 5 20.08 12.32 -0.26
N LEU A 6 20.00 13.63 -0.31
CA LEU A 6 18.84 14.39 -0.78
C LEU A 6 18.60 14.28 -2.30
N ASP A 7 19.39 13.47 -3.01
CA ASP A 7 19.44 13.45 -4.48
C ASP A 7 18.63 12.34 -5.14
N GLN A 8 17.97 11.49 -4.38
CA GLN A 8 16.98 10.56 -4.95
C GLN A 8 15.61 11.24 -4.98
N LYS A 9 15.13 11.54 -6.20
CA LYS A 9 13.81 12.08 -6.45
C LYS A 9 12.77 11.18 -5.77
N ARG A 10 12.15 11.69 -4.71
CA ARG A 10 11.09 10.94 -3.99
C ARG A 10 9.95 10.66 -4.95
N ARG A 11 9.42 9.45 -4.93
CA ARG A 11 8.30 9.02 -5.77
C ARG A 11 7.18 8.50 -4.89
N ALA A 12 5.95 8.76 -5.29
CA ALA A 12 4.76 8.20 -4.66
C ALA A 12 3.85 7.60 -5.73
N LEU A 13 3.21 6.50 -5.38
CA LEU A 13 2.14 5.89 -6.16
C LEU A 13 0.82 6.19 -5.46
N VAL A 14 -0.16 6.64 -6.22
CA VAL A 14 -1.54 6.80 -5.75
C VAL A 14 -2.48 6.17 -6.78
N ARG A 15 -3.67 5.79 -6.34
CA ARG A 15 -4.75 5.35 -7.20
C ARG A 15 -5.97 6.23 -6.97
N ASP A 16 -6.64 6.62 -8.04
CA ASP A 16 -7.80 7.52 -7.95
C ASP A 16 -8.95 6.87 -7.18
N VAL A 17 -9.73 7.73 -6.49
CA VAL A 17 -10.90 7.30 -5.71
C VAL A 17 -12.02 6.84 -6.65
N PRO A 18 -12.47 5.56 -6.59
CA PRO A 18 -13.55 5.07 -7.42
C PRO A 18 -14.92 5.63 -6.97
N ALA A 19 -15.90 5.63 -7.86
CA ALA A 19 -17.28 5.98 -7.48
C ALA A 19 -17.86 4.93 -6.53
N SER A 20 -17.41 3.68 -6.64
CA SER A 20 -17.78 2.57 -5.75
C SER A 20 -17.24 2.71 -4.32
N PHE A 21 -16.42 3.71 -4.00
CA PHE A 21 -15.85 3.95 -2.67
C PHE A 21 -16.88 4.03 -1.54
N THR A 22 -18.14 4.35 -1.86
CA THR A 22 -19.26 4.27 -0.91
C THR A 22 -19.45 2.87 -0.31
N ASN A 23 -18.96 1.82 -0.99
CA ASN A 23 -19.05 0.42 -0.58
C ASN A 23 -17.75 -0.11 0.03
N ALA A 24 -16.76 0.78 0.28
CA ALA A 24 -15.48 0.42 0.86
C ALA A 24 -15.61 -0.19 2.25
N LEU A 25 -14.61 -1.00 2.64
CA LEU A 25 -14.57 -1.68 3.94
C LEU A 25 -14.34 -0.73 5.13
N ALA A 26 -14.13 0.55 4.89
CA ALA A 26 -13.85 1.59 5.89
C ALA A 26 -15.07 1.88 6.77
N ARG A 27 -15.41 0.94 7.66
CA ARG A 27 -16.54 1.05 8.61
C ARG A 27 -16.22 1.81 9.89
N TYR A 28 -14.98 2.26 10.08
CA TYR A 28 -14.51 2.74 11.38
C TYR A 28 -14.47 4.26 11.52
N PHE A 29 -14.67 5.02 10.46
CA PHE A 29 -14.53 6.46 10.47
C PHE A 29 -15.79 7.16 9.99
N GLY A 30 -16.58 7.65 10.94
CA GLY A 30 -17.73 8.51 10.70
C GLY A 30 -19.09 7.80 10.83
N THR A 31 -20.11 8.60 11.07
CA THR A 31 -21.51 8.16 11.29
C THR A 31 -22.40 8.49 10.10
N GLY A 32 -21.84 9.00 9.00
CA GLY A 32 -22.57 9.42 7.82
C GLY A 32 -22.22 8.63 6.56
N PRO A 33 -22.97 8.82 5.48
CA PRO A 33 -22.62 8.25 4.19
C PRO A 33 -21.28 8.79 3.69
N THR A 34 -20.52 7.93 3.02
CA THR A 34 -19.24 8.32 2.41
C THR A 34 -19.48 9.32 1.28
N ASP A 35 -18.87 10.50 1.37
CA ASP A 35 -18.90 11.50 0.31
C ASP A 35 -17.70 11.30 -0.64
N VAL A 36 -17.97 10.72 -1.80
CA VAL A 36 -16.95 10.41 -2.80
C VAL A 36 -16.31 11.68 -3.37
N GLU A 37 -17.10 12.75 -3.57
CA GLU A 37 -16.55 14.00 -4.11
C GLU A 37 -15.65 14.69 -3.10
N LEU A 38 -15.99 14.65 -1.83
CA LEU A 38 -15.11 15.13 -0.77
C LEU A 38 -13.83 14.31 -0.70
N ALA A 39 -13.92 12.98 -0.77
CA ALA A 39 -12.75 12.09 -0.79
C ALA A 39 -11.83 12.40 -1.99
N ARG A 40 -12.38 12.60 -3.17
CA ARG A 40 -11.64 13.03 -4.37
C ARG A 40 -10.99 14.40 -4.22
N GLN A 41 -11.69 15.34 -3.61
CA GLN A 41 -11.14 16.67 -3.32
C GLN A 41 -9.97 16.58 -2.34
N GLN A 42 -10.11 15.80 -1.28
CA GLN A 42 -9.05 15.56 -0.29
C GLN A 42 -7.85 14.88 -0.92
N GLN A 43 -8.06 13.86 -1.77
CA GLN A 43 -6.98 13.20 -2.48
C GLN A 43 -6.23 14.16 -3.42
N ARG A 44 -6.94 15.02 -4.16
CA ARG A 44 -6.28 16.05 -4.98
C ARG A 44 -5.42 17.00 -4.16
N ALA A 45 -5.91 17.42 -2.99
CA ALA A 45 -5.14 18.27 -2.08
C ALA A 45 -3.90 17.56 -1.52
N TYR A 46 -4.04 16.27 -1.20
CA TYR A 46 -2.92 15.43 -0.75
C TYR A 46 -1.86 15.25 -1.84
N ILE A 47 -2.27 14.93 -3.08
CA ILE A 47 -1.36 14.83 -4.24
C ILE A 47 -0.61 16.13 -4.44
N LYS A 48 -1.34 17.26 -4.44
CA LYS A 48 -0.72 18.59 -4.57
C LYS A 48 0.31 18.85 -3.46
N ALA A 49 -0.01 18.51 -2.23
CA ALA A 49 0.93 18.68 -1.12
C ALA A 49 2.21 17.83 -1.30
N LEU A 50 2.11 16.62 -1.83
CA LEU A 50 3.28 15.79 -2.17
C LEU A 50 4.14 16.46 -3.26
N GLU A 51 3.51 16.91 -4.34
CA GLU A 51 4.19 17.58 -5.47
C GLU A 51 4.86 18.89 -5.04
N ASP A 52 4.18 19.72 -4.24
CA ASP A 52 4.72 20.96 -3.68
C ASP A 52 5.96 20.71 -2.79
N ASN A 53 6.10 19.48 -2.23
CA ASN A 53 7.26 19.05 -1.45
C ASN A 53 8.28 18.24 -2.27
N GLY A 54 8.23 18.32 -3.60
CA GLY A 54 9.22 17.74 -4.51
C GLY A 54 9.07 16.22 -4.70
N VAL A 55 7.90 15.65 -4.39
CA VAL A 55 7.61 14.24 -4.65
C VAL A 55 7.01 14.10 -6.06
N SER A 56 7.56 13.21 -6.86
CA SER A 56 6.98 12.85 -8.17
C SER A 56 5.86 11.84 -7.95
N VAL A 57 4.61 12.23 -8.26
CA VAL A 57 3.44 11.39 -8.02
C VAL A 57 3.03 10.66 -9.31
N HIS A 58 2.96 9.33 -9.24
CA HIS A 58 2.36 8.49 -10.27
C HIS A 58 0.92 8.16 -9.88
N ARG A 59 0.01 8.32 -10.85
CA ARG A 59 -1.41 8.07 -10.62
C ARG A 59 -1.90 6.89 -11.47
N LEU A 60 -2.52 5.92 -10.82
CA LEU A 60 -3.28 4.87 -11.48
C LEU A 60 -4.77 5.25 -11.54
N PRO A 61 -5.48 4.85 -12.59
CA PRO A 61 -6.92 5.08 -12.67
C PRO A 61 -7.66 4.32 -11.56
N ALA A 62 -8.83 4.85 -11.18
CA ALA A 62 -9.74 4.17 -10.28
C ALA A 62 -10.17 2.81 -10.83
N ASP A 63 -10.43 1.86 -9.94
CA ASP A 63 -11.00 0.56 -10.30
C ASP A 63 -12.38 0.43 -9.64
N GLU A 64 -13.42 0.55 -10.44
CA GLU A 64 -14.80 0.54 -9.96
C GLU A 64 -15.25 -0.82 -9.42
N ASN A 65 -14.52 -1.90 -9.72
CA ASN A 65 -14.77 -3.23 -9.17
C ASN A 65 -14.21 -3.41 -7.75
N HIS A 66 -13.32 -2.52 -7.32
CA HIS A 66 -12.61 -2.60 -6.05
C HIS A 66 -12.74 -1.28 -5.27
N PRO A 67 -13.77 -1.16 -4.41
CA PRO A 67 -14.05 0.07 -3.68
C PRO A 67 -12.90 0.62 -2.83
N ASP A 68 -12.02 -0.27 -2.34
CA ASP A 68 -10.88 0.07 -1.49
C ASP A 68 -9.58 0.30 -2.28
N CYS A 69 -9.62 0.29 -3.61
CA CYS A 69 -8.43 0.28 -4.46
C CYS A 69 -7.49 1.50 -4.30
N MET A 70 -7.98 2.58 -3.72
CA MET A 70 -7.18 3.77 -3.45
C MET A 70 -6.14 3.57 -2.32
N PHE A 71 -6.32 2.56 -1.46
CA PHE A 71 -5.39 2.23 -0.38
C PHE A 71 -4.26 1.34 -0.89
N VAL A 72 -3.42 1.90 -1.77
CA VAL A 72 -2.34 1.16 -2.45
C VAL A 72 -1.24 0.71 -1.49
N GLU A 73 -1.11 1.37 -0.35
CA GLU A 73 -0.15 1.03 0.71
C GLU A 73 -0.38 -0.37 1.30
N ASP A 74 -1.62 -0.86 1.25
CA ASP A 74 -1.95 -2.20 1.75
C ASP A 74 -1.47 -3.32 0.81
N GLN A 75 -1.19 -3.01 -0.45
CA GLN A 75 -0.93 -3.98 -1.52
C GLN A 75 0.54 -4.30 -1.73
N ALA A 76 1.45 -3.43 -1.29
CA ALA A 76 2.89 -3.64 -1.42
C ALA A 76 3.67 -2.83 -0.39
N VAL A 77 4.75 -3.41 0.13
CA VAL A 77 5.71 -2.72 1.01
C VAL A 77 7.06 -2.66 0.31
N VAL A 78 7.56 -1.46 0.05
CA VAL A 78 8.84 -1.25 -0.66
C VAL A 78 9.85 -0.64 0.30
N VAL A 79 10.98 -1.34 0.48
CA VAL A 79 12.04 -0.91 1.41
C VAL A 79 13.41 -1.34 0.86
N ASP A 80 14.31 -0.37 0.71
CA ASP A 80 15.74 -0.61 0.41
C ASP A 80 16.00 -1.59 -0.75
N GLY A 81 15.27 -1.43 -1.86
CA GLY A 81 15.42 -2.28 -3.04
C GLY A 81 14.67 -3.63 -2.96
N HIS A 82 13.90 -3.85 -1.92
CA HIS A 82 13.03 -5.01 -1.76
C HIS A 82 11.57 -4.59 -1.82
N MET A 83 10.74 -5.45 -2.37
CA MET A 83 9.28 -5.30 -2.41
C MET A 83 8.63 -6.57 -1.86
N LEU A 84 7.91 -6.43 -0.76
CA LEU A 84 7.05 -7.47 -0.25
C LEU A 84 5.63 -7.28 -0.81
N LEU A 85 5.08 -8.31 -1.40
CA LEU A 85 3.67 -8.42 -1.78
C LEU A 85 2.93 -9.23 -0.71
N PRO A 86 2.25 -8.57 0.23
CA PRO A 86 1.52 -9.26 1.28
C PRO A 86 0.28 -9.94 0.70
N THR A 87 -0.23 -10.95 1.37
CA THR A 87 -1.57 -11.47 1.07
C THR A 87 -2.58 -10.59 1.82
N PRO A 88 -3.43 -9.80 1.13
CA PRO A 88 -4.37 -8.90 1.78
C PRO A 88 -5.27 -9.59 2.80
N GLY A 89 -5.51 -8.94 3.93
CA GLY A 89 -6.29 -9.49 5.04
C GLY A 89 -7.76 -9.73 4.71
N HIS A 90 -8.32 -8.99 3.74
CA HIS A 90 -9.70 -9.19 3.30
C HIS A 90 -9.75 -9.76 1.87
N PRO A 91 -10.54 -10.85 1.62
CA PRO A 91 -10.59 -11.51 0.31
C PRO A 91 -10.97 -10.61 -0.86
N SER A 92 -11.84 -9.61 -0.65
CA SER A 92 -12.25 -8.67 -1.72
C SER A 92 -11.11 -7.81 -2.23
N ARG A 93 -10.00 -7.69 -1.47
CA ARG A 93 -8.87 -6.84 -1.82
C ARG A 93 -7.73 -7.57 -2.55
N VAL A 94 -7.80 -8.91 -2.63
CA VAL A 94 -6.74 -9.72 -3.26
C VAL A 94 -6.53 -9.33 -4.73
N ALA A 95 -7.61 -9.07 -5.47
CA ALA A 95 -7.52 -8.71 -6.88
C ALA A 95 -7.07 -7.26 -7.14
N GLU A 96 -6.94 -6.43 -6.10
CA GLU A 96 -6.36 -5.09 -6.23
C GLU A 96 -4.83 -5.11 -6.41
N GLN A 97 -4.16 -6.17 -5.92
CA GLN A 97 -2.70 -6.25 -5.84
C GLN A 97 -2.01 -6.41 -7.19
N PRO A 98 -2.44 -7.27 -8.14
CA PRO A 98 -1.70 -7.51 -9.37
C PRO A 98 -1.36 -6.24 -10.17
N PRO A 99 -2.27 -5.30 -10.44
CA PRO A 99 -1.95 -4.08 -11.18
C PRO A 99 -0.99 -3.15 -10.42
N ILE A 100 -0.99 -3.17 -9.09
CA ILE A 100 -0.04 -2.41 -8.26
C ILE A 100 1.36 -3.05 -8.36
N ALA A 101 1.43 -4.37 -8.22
CA ALA A 101 2.68 -5.12 -8.32
C ALA A 101 3.33 -4.95 -9.70
N GLU A 102 2.55 -5.08 -10.77
CA GLU A 102 3.01 -4.88 -12.15
C GLU A 102 3.59 -3.48 -12.36
N PHE A 103 2.87 -2.46 -11.91
CA PHE A 103 3.35 -1.08 -12.02
C PHE A 103 4.66 -0.89 -11.24
N LEU A 104 4.74 -1.37 -9.99
CA LEU A 104 5.92 -1.21 -9.15
C LEU A 104 7.13 -1.96 -9.71
N MET A 105 6.95 -3.18 -10.20
CA MET A 105 8.03 -3.95 -10.84
C MET A 105 8.57 -3.24 -12.09
N ALA A 106 7.71 -2.61 -12.87
CA ALA A 106 8.14 -1.83 -14.05
C ALA A 106 8.82 -0.50 -13.66
N ALA A 107 8.40 0.13 -12.56
CA ALA A 107 8.90 1.44 -12.14
C ALA A 107 10.16 1.39 -11.26
N LEU A 108 10.45 0.25 -10.63
CA LEU A 108 11.55 0.05 -9.70
C LEU A 108 12.58 -0.91 -10.29
N GLU A 109 13.59 -0.38 -10.98
CA GLU A 109 14.65 -1.20 -11.56
C GLU A 109 15.40 -2.01 -10.49
N GLY A 110 15.53 -3.32 -10.74
CA GLY A 110 16.31 -4.21 -9.87
C GLY A 110 15.68 -4.49 -8.50
N VAL A 111 14.42 -4.15 -8.29
CA VAL A 111 13.72 -4.48 -7.03
C VAL A 111 13.61 -5.99 -6.86
N GLN A 112 14.05 -6.49 -5.71
CA GLN A 112 13.85 -7.88 -5.33
C GLN A 112 12.43 -8.06 -4.78
N THR A 113 11.64 -8.91 -5.43
CA THR A 113 10.24 -9.12 -5.06
C THR A 113 10.08 -10.40 -4.26
N CYS A 114 9.44 -10.27 -3.10
CA CYS A 114 9.05 -11.39 -2.25
C CYS A 114 7.52 -11.40 -2.14
N THR A 115 6.92 -12.58 -2.19
CA THR A 115 5.48 -12.75 -1.98
C THR A 115 5.23 -13.49 -0.68
N MET A 116 4.22 -13.04 0.07
CA MET A 116 3.78 -13.78 1.25
C MET A 116 3.02 -15.04 0.81
N GLY A 117 3.36 -16.19 1.40
CA GLY A 117 2.74 -17.48 1.10
C GLY A 117 1.86 -18.01 2.23
N GLY A 118 1.30 -19.21 2.00
CA GLY A 118 0.54 -19.94 2.99
C GLY A 118 -0.76 -19.26 3.43
N GLU A 119 -1.10 -19.44 4.70
CA GLU A 119 -2.33 -18.88 5.31
C GLU A 119 -2.11 -17.50 5.94
N ALA A 120 -0.88 -17.00 5.94
CA ALA A 120 -0.56 -15.69 6.49
C ALA A 120 -1.31 -14.57 5.75
N ARG A 121 -1.76 -13.58 6.51
CA ARG A 121 -2.48 -12.40 6.00
C ARG A 121 -1.89 -11.15 6.61
N MET A 122 -1.72 -10.13 5.78
CA MET A 122 -1.20 -8.83 6.22
C MET A 122 -1.64 -7.75 5.24
N ASP A 123 -2.03 -6.61 5.75
CA ASP A 123 -2.13 -5.38 4.97
C ASP A 123 -0.84 -4.58 5.15
N GLY A 124 -0.26 -4.08 4.06
CA GLY A 124 0.98 -3.30 4.10
C GLY A 124 0.87 -2.03 4.94
N GLY A 125 -0.34 -1.44 5.03
CA GLY A 125 -0.63 -0.29 5.88
C GLY A 125 -0.52 -0.56 7.39
N ASP A 126 -0.48 -1.83 7.83
CA ASP A 126 -0.23 -2.20 9.21
C ASP A 126 1.27 -2.17 9.59
N ILE A 127 2.16 -1.77 8.66
CA ILE A 127 3.61 -1.74 8.87
C ILE A 127 4.11 -0.31 9.02
N ILE A 128 4.90 -0.06 10.07
CA ILE A 128 5.65 1.18 10.25
C ILE A 128 7.13 0.86 10.34
N ARG A 129 7.95 1.58 9.55
CA ARG A 129 9.40 1.49 9.63
C ARG A 129 9.99 2.67 10.39
N LEU A 130 10.89 2.38 11.32
CA LEU A 130 11.69 3.38 12.01
C LEU A 130 13.17 2.96 11.99
N GLY A 131 13.96 3.54 11.10
CA GLY A 131 15.34 3.10 10.85
C GLY A 131 15.37 1.66 10.33
N ASP A 132 16.04 0.77 11.05
CA ASP A 132 16.14 -0.66 10.72
C ASP A 132 15.09 -1.52 11.45
N LEU A 133 14.17 -0.90 12.18
CA LEU A 133 13.11 -1.59 12.90
C LEU A 133 11.80 -1.51 12.12
N PHE A 134 11.10 -2.64 12.08
CA PHE A 134 9.74 -2.74 11.57
C PHE A 134 8.78 -3.03 12.70
N PHE A 135 7.71 -2.26 12.77
CA PHE A 135 6.60 -2.47 13.67
C PHE A 135 5.41 -2.93 12.84
N VAL A 136 4.88 -4.09 13.16
CA VAL A 136 3.71 -4.67 12.48
C VAL A 136 2.53 -4.63 13.44
N GLY A 137 1.49 -3.90 13.07
CA GLY A 137 0.25 -3.81 13.84
C GLY A 137 -0.56 -5.09 13.71
N ARG A 138 -0.98 -5.66 14.84
CA ARG A 138 -1.94 -6.76 14.81
C ARG A 138 -3.35 -6.23 14.64
N SER A 139 -4.04 -6.64 13.59
CA SER A 139 -5.42 -6.26 13.31
C SER A 139 -6.28 -7.48 12.95
N SER A 140 -7.54 -7.26 12.60
CA SER A 140 -8.38 -8.30 12.00
C SER A 140 -7.93 -8.71 10.60
N ARG A 141 -7.02 -7.93 9.98
CA ARG A 141 -6.48 -8.12 8.63
C ARG A 141 -5.03 -8.58 8.63
N THR A 142 -4.34 -8.46 9.78
CA THR A 142 -2.95 -8.91 9.94
C THR A 142 -2.87 -9.94 11.06
N CYS A 143 -2.53 -11.18 10.73
CA CYS A 143 -2.56 -12.31 11.65
C CYS A 143 -1.20 -12.58 12.31
N LEU A 144 -1.23 -13.29 13.47
CA LEU A 144 -0.02 -13.65 14.24
C LEU A 144 0.87 -14.70 13.56
N LEU A 145 0.33 -15.46 12.61
CA LEU A 145 1.11 -16.46 11.89
C LEU A 145 2.32 -15.83 11.17
N TYR A 146 2.20 -14.52 10.86
CA TYR A 146 3.28 -13.76 10.27
C TYR A 146 4.45 -13.49 11.26
N THR A 147 4.20 -13.42 12.56
CA THR A 147 5.19 -12.97 13.54
C THR A 147 6.12 -14.07 14.05
N SER A 148 5.78 -15.35 13.86
CA SER A 148 6.56 -16.49 14.40
C SER A 148 7.38 -17.26 13.36
N ASP A 149 6.89 -17.40 12.11
CA ASP A 149 7.52 -18.28 11.12
C ASP A 149 7.66 -17.66 9.71
N ALA A 150 7.24 -16.42 9.51
CA ALA A 150 7.15 -15.81 8.17
C ALA A 150 8.52 -15.53 7.51
N ALA A 151 9.61 -15.54 8.27
CA ALA A 151 10.96 -15.39 7.70
C ALA A 151 11.36 -16.61 6.86
N ASP A 152 10.79 -17.78 7.15
CA ASP A 152 11.11 -19.04 6.46
C ASP A 152 10.18 -19.32 5.26
N ASP A 153 8.98 -18.68 5.22
CA ASP A 153 7.96 -18.90 4.18
C ASP A 153 7.92 -17.81 3.09
N VAL A 154 8.79 -16.81 3.15
CA VAL A 154 8.87 -15.76 2.14
C VAL A 154 9.72 -16.23 0.96
N GLY A 155 9.07 -16.69 -0.10
CA GLY A 155 9.72 -17.00 -1.37
C GLY A 155 10.21 -15.71 -2.05
N CYS A 156 11.49 -15.34 -1.84
CA CYS A 156 12.13 -14.29 -2.65
C CYS A 156 12.60 -14.90 -3.98
N VAL A 157 12.22 -14.30 -5.11
CA VAL A 157 12.61 -14.66 -6.48
C VAL A 157 13.45 -13.55 -7.07
#